data_54f59c9b472b2dfbd5591713cae29552
#
_entry.id   54f59c9b472b2dfbd5591713cae29552
#
_cell.length_a   1.000
_cell.length_b   1.000
_cell.length_c   1.000
_cell.angle_alpha   90.00
_cell.angle_beta   90.00
_cell.angle_gamma   90.00
#
_symmetry.space_group_name_H-M   'P 1'
#
loop_
_entity.id
_entity.type
_entity.pdbx_description
1 polymer ?
#
loop_
_entity_poly.entity_id
_entity_poly.type
_entity_poly.pdbx_seq_one_letter_code
_entity_poly.pdbx_strand_id
1 'polypeptide(L)'
;MFLGKLLGNLFFIILVKRKKVVTWNLHKCFPHLKKNEIEVIAKRNFVRLGQAIFEVCNSYYKSDGDFKKMIKNLEEFREKISSIKGKKNLILIPHTGNIDFVIRVPTLFLKLSGMQRSADNKLWDKIMTDGRNKFIDKIFLPHQGRNLLTALNNNGSVLYAPDQDYGFKSSKFVNFFNHKALTVVFPSTLVKRTKCNVFLLTVVKEDNAYRANLEEINLNGINQEEDLRKINSAIEHFAENHISEYFWVHRRFKNRPKGEQSFYPDDALRENWL
;
A
#
# COMPACT_ATOMS: atom_id res chain seq x y z
N MET A 1 4.66 4.11 -21.87
CA MET A 1 4.60 4.85 -20.57
C MET A 1 5.01 6.34 -20.63
N PHE A 2 5.22 6.88 -21.79
CA PHE A 2 5.54 8.31 -21.96
C PHE A 2 4.41 9.23 -21.44
N LEU A 3 3.17 8.97 -21.81
CA LEU A 3 2.00 9.76 -21.35
C LEU A 3 1.85 9.77 -19.83
N GLY A 4 2.15 8.66 -19.15
CA GLY A 4 2.13 8.61 -17.69
C GLY A 4 3.19 9.50 -17.04
N LYS A 5 4.38 9.63 -17.66
CA LYS A 5 5.41 10.58 -17.21
C LYS A 5 4.96 12.02 -17.38
N LEU A 6 4.35 12.35 -18.53
CA LEU A 6 3.80 13.70 -18.76
C LEU A 6 2.72 14.05 -17.74
N LEU A 7 1.79 13.13 -17.51
CA LEU A 7 0.71 13.30 -16.54
C LEU A 7 1.25 13.49 -15.12
N GLY A 8 2.25 12.71 -14.72
CA GLY A 8 2.90 12.85 -13.42
C GLY A 8 3.63 14.17 -13.24
N ASN A 9 4.31 14.67 -14.27
CA ASN A 9 4.91 16.02 -14.26
C ASN A 9 3.84 17.11 -14.13
N LEU A 10 2.71 16.96 -14.85
CA LEU A 10 1.58 17.88 -14.71
C LEU A 10 1.01 17.86 -13.29
N PHE A 11 0.82 16.68 -12.70
CA PHE A 11 0.37 16.53 -11.31
C PHE A 11 1.32 17.20 -10.32
N PHE A 12 2.63 17.10 -10.52
CA PHE A 12 3.62 17.76 -9.67
C PHE A 12 3.49 19.29 -9.68
N ILE A 13 3.04 19.86 -10.80
CA ILE A 13 2.81 21.31 -10.94
C ILE A 13 1.46 21.70 -10.32
N ILE A 14 0.37 21.02 -10.67
CA ILE A 14 -0.98 21.46 -10.33
C ILE A 14 -1.45 21.01 -8.94
N LEU A 15 -0.97 19.87 -8.43
CA LEU A 15 -1.41 19.35 -7.13
C LEU A 15 -0.58 19.89 -5.98
N VAL A 16 -0.48 21.21 -5.86
CA VAL A 16 0.39 21.92 -4.89
C VAL A 16 0.21 21.41 -3.46
N LYS A 17 -1.03 21.27 -2.98
CA LYS A 17 -1.31 20.76 -1.63
C LYS A 17 -0.76 19.34 -1.41
N ARG A 18 -0.86 18.46 -2.40
CA ARG A 18 -0.33 17.09 -2.32
C ARG A 18 1.19 17.09 -2.40
N LYS A 19 1.77 17.94 -3.24
CA LYS A 19 3.24 18.15 -3.30
C LYS A 19 3.77 18.52 -1.91
N LYS A 20 3.17 19.48 -1.22
CA LYS A 20 3.56 19.88 0.14
C LYS A 20 3.49 18.70 1.12
N VAL A 21 2.47 17.85 1.07
CA VAL A 21 2.38 16.64 1.90
C VAL A 21 3.52 15.67 1.59
N VAL A 22 3.80 15.41 0.31
CA VAL A 22 4.90 14.51 -0.09
C VAL A 22 6.23 15.02 0.41
N THR A 23 6.57 16.28 0.15
CA THR A 23 7.85 16.87 0.55
C THR A 23 8.00 16.91 2.07
N TRP A 24 6.92 17.19 2.80
CA TRP A 24 6.92 17.17 4.26
C TRP A 24 7.14 15.75 4.82
N ASN A 25 6.42 14.76 4.30
CA ASN A 25 6.63 13.37 4.69
C ASN A 25 8.08 12.94 4.45
N LEU A 26 8.62 13.21 3.27
CA LEU A 26 10.01 12.87 2.93
C LEU A 26 11.01 13.57 3.86
N HIS A 27 10.84 14.87 4.12
CA HIS A 27 11.70 15.62 5.05
C HIS A 27 11.71 15.02 6.46
N LYS A 28 10.53 14.63 6.96
CA LYS A 28 10.41 14.09 8.32
C LYS A 28 10.87 12.63 8.42
N CYS A 29 10.57 11.82 7.41
CA CYS A 29 10.95 10.41 7.41
C CYS A 29 12.43 10.19 7.04
N PHE A 30 13.03 11.10 6.26
CA PHE A 30 14.43 11.02 5.80
C PHE A 30 15.20 12.30 6.15
N PRO A 31 15.47 12.55 7.43
CA PRO A 31 16.07 13.82 7.88
C PRO A 31 17.52 14.04 7.37
N HIS A 32 18.16 12.99 6.86
CA HIS A 32 19.49 13.04 6.25
C HIS A 32 19.49 13.57 4.81
N LEU A 33 18.33 13.60 4.15
CA LEU A 33 18.22 14.07 2.76
C LEU A 33 18.21 15.61 2.71
N LYS A 34 18.96 16.15 1.75
CA LYS A 34 18.98 17.57 1.47
C LYS A 34 17.70 18.00 0.73
N LYS A 35 17.37 19.27 0.80
CA LYS A 35 16.19 19.88 0.18
C LYS A 35 16.05 19.56 -1.32
N ASN A 36 17.13 19.69 -2.08
CA ASN A 36 17.15 19.38 -3.50
C ASN A 36 16.93 17.88 -3.79
N GLU A 37 17.42 16.99 -2.94
CA GLU A 37 17.19 15.54 -3.06
C GLU A 37 15.72 15.20 -2.81
N ILE A 38 15.12 15.80 -1.78
CA ILE A 38 13.70 15.67 -1.48
C ILE A 38 12.83 16.11 -2.67
N GLU A 39 13.17 17.24 -3.31
CA GLU A 39 12.43 17.73 -4.48
C GLU A 39 12.52 16.76 -5.67
N VAL A 40 13.70 16.23 -5.94
CA VAL A 40 13.90 15.22 -6.99
C VAL A 40 13.09 13.96 -6.71
N ILE A 41 13.11 13.47 -5.48
CA ILE A 41 12.35 12.29 -5.06
C ILE A 41 10.85 12.55 -5.16
N ALA A 42 10.37 13.71 -4.66
CA ALA A 42 8.98 14.10 -4.76
C ALA A 42 8.51 14.14 -6.22
N LYS A 43 9.29 14.74 -7.12
CA LYS A 43 8.99 14.75 -8.56
C LYS A 43 8.90 13.33 -9.14
N ARG A 44 9.84 12.45 -8.78
CA ARG A 44 9.82 11.03 -9.20
C ARG A 44 8.57 10.32 -8.67
N ASN A 45 8.18 10.56 -7.41
CA ASN A 45 6.96 10.00 -6.82
C ASN A 45 5.71 10.42 -7.62
N PHE A 46 5.59 11.69 -7.99
CA PHE A 46 4.48 12.16 -8.84
C PHE A 46 4.51 11.56 -10.25
N VAL A 47 5.70 11.39 -10.84
CA VAL A 47 5.84 10.67 -12.12
C VAL A 47 5.35 9.23 -12.00
N ARG A 48 5.67 8.53 -10.90
CA ARG A 48 5.14 7.19 -10.62
C ARG A 48 3.61 7.20 -10.47
N LEU A 49 3.03 8.19 -9.78
CA LEU A 49 1.58 8.34 -9.68
C LEU A 49 0.92 8.53 -11.05
N GLY A 50 1.50 9.33 -11.93
CA GLY A 50 0.99 9.48 -13.30
C GLY A 50 1.08 8.20 -14.12
N GLN A 51 2.16 7.41 -13.96
CA GLN A 51 2.30 6.10 -14.61
C GLN A 51 1.33 5.07 -14.04
N ALA A 52 1.05 5.13 -12.74
CA ALA A 52 0.17 4.22 -12.02
C ALA A 52 -1.26 4.20 -12.60
N ILE A 53 -1.75 5.30 -13.15
CA ILE A 53 -3.06 5.35 -13.81
C ILE A 53 -3.12 4.34 -14.96
N PHE A 54 -2.08 4.29 -15.80
CA PHE A 54 -2.01 3.34 -16.92
C PHE A 54 -1.76 1.91 -16.44
N GLU A 55 -1.04 1.73 -15.34
CA GLU A 55 -0.80 0.44 -14.70
C GLU A 55 -2.11 -0.13 -14.12
N VAL A 56 -2.94 0.70 -13.49
CA VAL A 56 -4.29 0.34 -13.03
C VAL A 56 -5.19 -0.05 -14.22
N CYS A 57 -5.17 0.73 -15.32
CA CYS A 57 -5.87 0.34 -16.54
C CYS A 57 -5.40 -1.00 -17.08
N ASN A 58 -4.09 -1.27 -17.08
CA ASN A 58 -3.55 -2.57 -17.48
C ASN A 58 -4.07 -3.69 -16.57
N SER A 59 -4.20 -3.45 -15.27
CA SER A 59 -4.75 -4.45 -14.34
C SER A 59 -6.21 -4.77 -14.58
N TYR A 60 -7.00 -3.83 -15.11
CA TYR A 60 -8.43 -4.05 -15.36
C TYR A 60 -8.76 -4.60 -16.76
N TYR A 61 -7.93 -4.30 -17.75
CA TYR A 61 -8.29 -4.52 -19.16
C TYR A 61 -7.37 -5.46 -19.94
N LYS A 62 -6.13 -5.72 -19.48
CA LYS A 62 -5.28 -6.71 -20.15
C LYS A 62 -5.75 -8.15 -19.88
N SER A 63 -5.54 -9.02 -20.86
CA SER A 63 -5.64 -10.47 -20.63
C SER A 63 -4.63 -10.95 -19.59
N ASP A 64 -4.88 -12.09 -18.95
CA ASP A 64 -3.90 -12.67 -18.01
C ASP A 64 -2.57 -12.98 -18.72
N GLY A 65 -2.62 -13.46 -19.97
CA GLY A 65 -1.42 -13.73 -20.76
C GLY A 65 -0.57 -12.49 -21.00
N ASP A 66 -1.17 -11.36 -21.37
CA ASP A 66 -0.43 -10.11 -21.58
C ASP A 66 -0.01 -9.45 -20.28
N PHE A 67 -0.78 -9.60 -19.20
CA PHE A 67 -0.41 -9.10 -17.89
C PHE A 67 0.79 -9.87 -17.32
N LYS A 68 0.83 -11.21 -17.47
CA LYS A 68 1.98 -12.05 -17.08
C LYS A 68 3.29 -11.61 -17.73
N LYS A 69 3.27 -11.21 -19.00
CA LYS A 69 4.47 -10.70 -19.72
C LYS A 69 5.07 -9.45 -19.09
N MET A 70 4.31 -8.72 -18.26
CA MET A 70 4.80 -7.54 -17.58
C MET A 70 5.62 -7.88 -16.33
N ILE A 71 5.55 -9.12 -15.82
CA ILE A 71 6.22 -9.55 -14.59
C ILE A 71 7.54 -10.24 -14.94
N LYS A 72 8.65 -9.63 -14.53
CA LYS A 72 10.03 -10.06 -14.88
C LYS A 72 10.40 -11.42 -14.26
N ASN A 73 9.99 -11.64 -13.01
CA ASN A 73 10.30 -12.85 -12.24
C ASN A 73 9.06 -13.74 -12.01
N LEU A 74 8.24 -13.88 -13.04
CA LEU A 74 6.93 -14.54 -12.95
C LEU A 74 7.01 -15.98 -12.37
N GLU A 75 7.98 -16.78 -12.84
CA GLU A 75 8.10 -18.18 -12.43
C GLU A 75 8.57 -18.30 -10.96
N GLU A 76 9.57 -17.52 -10.57
CA GLU A 76 10.01 -17.45 -9.18
C GLU A 76 8.84 -17.03 -8.24
N PHE A 77 8.07 -16.03 -8.65
CA PHE A 77 6.92 -15.57 -7.89
C PHE A 77 5.81 -16.64 -7.85
N ARG A 78 5.58 -17.34 -8.97
CA ARG A 78 4.62 -18.46 -9.07
C ARG A 78 4.96 -19.56 -8.06
N GLU A 79 6.22 -19.94 -7.95
CA GLU A 79 6.66 -20.97 -6.98
C GLU A 79 6.39 -20.52 -5.53
N LYS A 80 6.76 -19.30 -5.16
CA LYS A 80 6.48 -18.74 -3.83
C LYS A 80 4.97 -18.72 -3.52
N ILE A 81 4.15 -18.22 -4.43
CA ILE A 81 2.68 -18.18 -4.26
C ILE A 81 2.08 -19.58 -4.18
N SER A 82 2.58 -20.52 -4.96
CA SER A 82 2.09 -21.90 -4.97
C SER A 82 2.35 -22.62 -3.63
N SER A 83 3.46 -22.31 -2.97
CA SER A 83 3.82 -22.90 -1.66
C SER A 83 2.87 -22.53 -0.52
N ILE A 84 2.14 -21.43 -0.66
CA ILE A 84 1.17 -20.95 0.35
C ILE A 84 -0.28 -21.30 -0.01
N LYS A 85 -0.54 -21.87 -1.19
CA LYS A 85 -1.88 -22.24 -1.65
C LYS A 85 -2.53 -23.25 -0.71
N GLY A 86 -3.82 -23.05 -0.39
CA GLY A 86 -4.57 -23.95 0.50
C GLY A 86 -4.25 -23.76 1.98
N LYS A 87 -3.47 -22.74 2.33
CA LYS A 87 -3.17 -22.33 3.72
C LYS A 87 -3.91 -21.05 4.06
N LYS A 88 -3.99 -20.74 5.36
CA LYS A 88 -4.51 -19.45 5.86
C LYS A 88 -3.44 -18.38 5.67
N ASN A 89 -3.64 -17.44 4.77
CA ASN A 89 -2.64 -16.42 4.47
C ASN A 89 -3.23 -15.01 4.57
N LEU A 90 -2.60 -14.16 5.34
CA LEU A 90 -2.81 -12.72 5.35
C LEU A 90 -1.68 -12.08 4.52
N ILE A 91 -2.02 -11.55 3.37
CA ILE A 91 -1.09 -10.87 2.47
C ILE A 91 -1.23 -9.37 2.68
N LEU A 92 -0.23 -8.76 3.31
CA LEU A 92 -0.15 -7.33 3.51
C LEU A 92 0.47 -6.68 2.27
N ILE A 93 -0.04 -5.51 1.90
CA ILE A 93 0.49 -4.71 0.79
C ILE A 93 0.69 -3.27 1.27
N PRO A 94 1.84 -2.63 0.97
CA PRO A 94 1.99 -1.20 1.18
C PRO A 94 1.16 -0.44 0.14
N HIS A 95 0.64 0.72 0.50
CA HIS A 95 0.02 1.58 -0.50
C HIS A 95 1.06 2.12 -1.48
N THR A 96 0.81 1.89 -2.75
CA THR A 96 1.53 2.45 -3.89
C THR A 96 0.54 3.13 -4.83
N GLY A 97 1.02 3.97 -5.75
CA GLY A 97 0.13 4.59 -6.73
C GLY A 97 -0.63 3.58 -7.59
N ASN A 98 -0.02 2.43 -7.86
CA ASN A 98 -0.54 1.36 -8.69
C ASN A 98 -1.06 0.15 -7.89
N ILE A 99 -1.65 0.38 -6.73
CA ILE A 99 -2.07 -0.69 -5.80
C ILE A 99 -2.90 -1.80 -6.48
N ASP A 100 -3.76 -1.46 -7.45
CA ASP A 100 -4.55 -2.43 -8.19
C ASP A 100 -3.70 -3.34 -9.08
N PHE A 101 -2.58 -2.81 -9.61
CA PHE A 101 -1.59 -3.62 -10.32
C PHE A 101 -0.93 -4.62 -9.35
N VAL A 102 -0.55 -4.16 -8.17
CA VAL A 102 0.04 -5.01 -7.10
C VAL A 102 -0.92 -6.12 -6.71
N ILE A 103 -2.19 -5.79 -6.48
CA ILE A 103 -3.24 -6.74 -6.09
C ILE A 103 -3.44 -7.81 -7.17
N ARG A 104 -3.41 -7.45 -8.45
CA ARG A 104 -3.66 -8.40 -9.55
C ARG A 104 -2.56 -9.45 -9.70
N VAL A 105 -1.31 -9.15 -9.36
CA VAL A 105 -0.18 -10.09 -9.54
C VAL A 105 -0.44 -11.44 -8.87
N PRO A 106 -0.75 -11.55 -7.57
CA PRO A 106 -1.01 -12.83 -6.93
C PRO A 106 -2.30 -13.50 -7.40
N THR A 107 -3.29 -12.76 -7.90
CA THR A 107 -4.55 -13.35 -8.39
C THR A 107 -4.38 -14.17 -9.66
N LEU A 108 -3.27 -14.04 -10.35
CA LEU A 108 -2.91 -14.91 -11.47
C LEU A 108 -2.73 -16.38 -11.05
N PHE A 109 -2.51 -16.65 -9.75
CA PHE A 109 -2.17 -17.97 -9.22
C PHE A 109 -3.00 -18.39 -8.02
N LEU A 110 -3.63 -17.43 -7.30
CA LEU A 110 -4.28 -17.65 -6.03
C LEU A 110 -5.61 -16.89 -5.98
N LYS A 111 -6.66 -17.55 -5.48
CA LYS A 111 -7.93 -16.86 -5.16
C LYS A 111 -7.73 -16.00 -3.91
N LEU A 112 -8.10 -14.73 -3.99
CA LEU A 112 -7.92 -13.76 -2.94
C LEU A 112 -9.24 -13.08 -2.58
N SER A 113 -9.43 -12.87 -1.29
CA SER A 113 -10.44 -11.94 -0.78
C SER A 113 -9.76 -10.69 -0.26
N GLY A 114 -10.42 -9.55 -0.32
CA GLY A 114 -9.86 -8.29 0.16
C GLY A 114 -10.89 -7.41 0.83
N MET A 115 -10.41 -6.34 1.50
CA MET A 115 -11.27 -5.30 2.06
C MET A 115 -11.06 -4.00 1.30
N GLN A 116 -12.15 -3.35 0.94
CA GLN A 116 -12.15 -2.06 0.25
C GLN A 116 -13.04 -1.08 1.01
N ARG A 117 -12.56 0.13 1.26
CA ARG A 117 -13.40 1.27 1.61
C ARG A 117 -13.96 1.88 0.34
N SER A 118 -15.25 2.19 0.32
CA SER A 118 -15.86 2.95 -0.78
C SER A 118 -15.19 4.32 -0.93
N ALA A 119 -14.94 4.73 -2.17
CA ALA A 119 -14.42 6.04 -2.47
C ALA A 119 -15.55 7.09 -2.38
N ASP A 120 -15.19 8.33 -2.00
CA ASP A 120 -16.16 9.42 -1.86
C ASP A 120 -16.79 9.80 -3.23
N ASN A 121 -16.03 9.67 -4.32
CA ASN A 121 -16.54 9.85 -5.67
C ASN A 121 -17.17 8.54 -6.19
N LYS A 122 -18.48 8.54 -6.39
CA LYS A 122 -19.27 7.35 -6.81
C LYS A 122 -18.84 6.75 -8.15
N LEU A 123 -18.46 7.59 -9.13
CA LEU A 123 -17.97 7.11 -10.42
C LEU A 123 -16.64 6.38 -10.27
N TRP A 124 -15.73 6.97 -9.51
CA TRP A 124 -14.43 6.36 -9.22
C TRP A 124 -14.57 5.06 -8.42
N ASP A 125 -15.44 5.05 -7.41
CA ASP A 125 -15.76 3.86 -6.62
C ASP A 125 -16.27 2.72 -7.51
N LYS A 126 -17.18 3.03 -8.43
CA LYS A 126 -17.71 2.06 -9.40
C LYS A 126 -16.60 1.51 -10.31
N ILE A 127 -15.76 2.38 -10.90
CA ILE A 127 -14.67 1.96 -11.80
C ILE A 127 -13.70 1.02 -11.07
N MET A 128 -13.31 1.35 -9.83
CA MET A 128 -12.42 0.52 -9.03
C MET A 128 -13.06 -0.82 -8.65
N THR A 129 -14.31 -0.78 -8.21
CA THR A 129 -15.02 -2.00 -7.79
C THR A 129 -15.25 -2.94 -8.97
N ASP A 130 -15.74 -2.42 -10.10
CA ASP A 130 -15.93 -3.20 -11.33
C ASP A 130 -14.59 -3.76 -11.86
N GLY A 131 -13.52 -2.98 -11.76
CA GLY A 131 -12.18 -3.40 -12.15
C GLY A 131 -11.66 -4.56 -11.28
N ARG A 132 -11.73 -4.41 -9.96
CA ARG A 132 -11.26 -5.40 -8.98
C ARG A 132 -12.07 -6.70 -9.02
N ASN A 133 -13.38 -6.62 -9.23
CA ASN A 133 -14.25 -7.79 -9.34
C ASN A 133 -13.90 -8.72 -10.52
N LYS A 134 -13.07 -8.26 -11.47
CA LYS A 134 -12.60 -9.10 -12.58
C LYS A 134 -11.55 -10.13 -12.15
N PHE A 135 -10.85 -9.89 -11.02
CA PHE A 135 -9.74 -10.74 -10.61
C PHE A 135 -9.69 -11.05 -9.10
N ILE A 136 -10.40 -10.30 -8.24
CA ILE A 136 -10.55 -10.63 -6.81
C ILE A 136 -11.80 -11.50 -6.64
N ASP A 137 -11.67 -12.59 -5.87
CA ASP A 137 -12.77 -13.53 -5.61
C ASP A 137 -13.91 -12.87 -4.81
N LYS A 138 -13.55 -12.15 -3.71
CA LYS A 138 -14.52 -11.44 -2.86
C LYS A 138 -13.94 -10.14 -2.31
N ILE A 139 -14.72 -9.06 -2.43
CA ILE A 139 -14.39 -7.76 -1.85
C ILE A 139 -15.37 -7.47 -0.74
N PHE A 140 -14.86 -7.18 0.46
CA PHE A 140 -15.64 -6.87 1.63
C PHE A 140 -15.51 -5.39 2.01
N LEU A 141 -16.58 -4.81 2.54
CA LEU A 141 -16.57 -3.47 3.13
C LEU A 141 -16.01 -3.51 4.57
N PRO A 142 -15.52 -2.38 5.12
CA PRO A 142 -14.91 -2.35 6.46
C PRO A 142 -15.77 -2.90 7.58
N HIS A 143 -17.10 -2.70 7.53
CA HIS A 143 -18.04 -3.25 8.52
C HIS A 143 -18.21 -4.77 8.43
N GLN A 144 -17.76 -5.39 7.34
CA GLN A 144 -17.83 -6.84 7.08
C GLN A 144 -16.54 -7.57 7.48
N GLY A 145 -15.71 -7.02 8.37
CA GLY A 145 -14.43 -7.61 8.77
C GLY A 145 -14.51 -9.06 9.26
N ARG A 146 -15.67 -9.51 9.77
CA ARG A 146 -15.90 -10.93 10.13
C ARG A 146 -15.79 -11.87 8.93
N ASN A 147 -16.12 -11.42 7.74
CA ASN A 147 -16.02 -12.22 6.52
C ASN A 147 -14.56 -12.56 6.14
N LEU A 148 -13.62 -11.67 6.50
CA LEU A 148 -12.17 -11.97 6.33
C LEU A 148 -11.71 -13.06 7.29
N LEU A 149 -12.21 -13.09 8.54
CA LEU A 149 -11.96 -14.19 9.47
C LEU A 149 -12.48 -15.51 8.91
N THR A 150 -13.70 -15.52 8.37
CA THR A 150 -14.29 -16.71 7.75
C THR A 150 -13.47 -17.17 6.53
N ALA A 151 -13.05 -16.23 5.68
CA ALA A 151 -12.20 -16.56 4.52
C ALA A 151 -10.88 -17.22 4.96
N LEU A 152 -10.21 -16.68 5.96
CA LEU A 152 -8.98 -17.26 6.53
C LEU A 152 -9.24 -18.63 7.16
N ASN A 153 -10.30 -18.80 7.94
CA ASN A 153 -10.62 -20.09 8.58
C ASN A 153 -10.93 -21.19 7.57
N ASN A 154 -11.37 -20.83 6.36
CA ASN A 154 -11.56 -21.75 5.23
C ASN A 154 -10.29 -21.94 4.39
N ASN A 155 -9.10 -21.75 4.98
CA ASN A 155 -7.81 -21.85 4.30
C ASN A 155 -7.69 -20.93 3.07
N GLY A 156 -8.34 -19.77 3.14
CA GLY A 156 -8.28 -18.75 2.12
C GLY A 156 -7.12 -17.78 2.32
N SER A 157 -6.85 -17.02 1.28
CA SER A 157 -5.87 -15.94 1.31
C SER A 157 -6.59 -14.58 1.26
N VAL A 158 -6.16 -13.66 2.12
CA VAL A 158 -6.77 -12.35 2.32
C VAL A 158 -5.74 -11.25 2.10
N LEU A 159 -6.11 -10.25 1.30
CA LEU A 159 -5.33 -9.02 1.09
C LEU A 159 -5.75 -7.92 2.05
N TYR A 160 -4.77 -7.22 2.61
CA TYR A 160 -5.00 -6.07 3.48
C TYR A 160 -3.87 -5.02 3.37
N ALA A 161 -4.23 -3.74 3.30
CA ALA A 161 -3.27 -2.63 3.27
C ALA A 161 -3.35 -1.85 4.60
N PRO A 162 -2.38 -2.01 5.53
CA PRO A 162 -2.49 -1.51 6.90
C PRO A 162 -1.89 -0.11 7.13
N ASP A 163 -1.25 0.50 6.15
CA ASP A 163 -0.31 1.61 6.28
C ASP A 163 -0.93 3.01 6.11
N GLN A 164 -2.26 3.12 6.13
CA GLN A 164 -2.94 4.40 6.19
C GLN A 164 -3.51 4.69 7.58
N ASP A 165 -3.72 5.98 7.86
CA ASP A 165 -4.38 6.43 9.08
C ASP A 165 -5.90 6.37 8.93
N TYR A 166 -6.52 5.34 9.51
CA TYR A 166 -7.97 5.11 9.49
C TYR A 166 -8.71 5.70 10.70
N GLY A 167 -8.04 6.51 11.52
CA GLY A 167 -8.59 7.11 12.73
C GLY A 167 -8.41 6.23 13.97
N PHE A 168 -8.90 6.73 15.12
CA PHE A 168 -8.63 6.16 16.45
C PHE A 168 -9.30 4.80 16.68
N LYS A 169 -10.42 4.54 15.99
CA LYS A 169 -11.15 3.28 16.19
C LYS A 169 -10.32 2.10 15.72
N SER A 170 -10.07 1.17 16.64
CA SER A 170 -9.30 -0.06 16.35
C SER A 170 -7.87 0.20 15.84
N SER A 171 -7.22 1.23 16.36
CA SER A 171 -5.84 1.59 16.01
C SER A 171 -5.02 1.89 17.26
N LYS A 172 -3.70 1.76 17.15
CA LYS A 172 -2.72 2.12 18.18
C LYS A 172 -1.62 2.97 17.59
N PHE A 173 -1.03 3.85 18.41
CA PHE A 173 0.17 4.57 18.01
C PHE A 173 1.38 3.66 18.13
N VAL A 174 2.02 3.40 17.00
CA VAL A 174 3.33 2.74 16.91
C VAL A 174 4.23 3.55 15.98
N ASN A 175 5.53 3.37 16.10
CA ASN A 175 6.46 4.12 15.26
C ASN A 175 6.34 3.71 13.80
N PHE A 176 6.48 4.69 12.92
CA PHE A 176 6.71 4.60 11.50
C PHE A 176 7.70 5.72 11.13
N PHE A 177 8.88 5.38 10.63
CA PHE A 177 10.00 6.32 10.45
C PHE A 177 10.28 7.18 11.69
N ASN A 178 10.38 6.54 12.86
CA ASN A 178 10.59 7.19 14.17
C ASN A 178 9.50 8.18 14.63
N HIS A 179 8.38 8.27 13.90
CA HIS A 179 7.24 9.09 14.30
C HIS A 179 6.06 8.23 14.72
N LYS A 180 5.35 8.64 15.76
CA LYS A 180 4.10 7.97 16.16
C LYS A 180 3.08 8.04 15.04
N ALA A 181 2.68 6.90 14.51
CA ALA A 181 1.67 6.78 13.47
C ALA A 181 0.52 5.89 13.96
N LEU A 182 -0.71 6.35 13.76
CA LEU A 182 -1.89 5.59 14.15
C LEU A 182 -2.06 4.41 13.19
N THR A 183 -1.84 3.19 13.69
CA THR A 183 -1.80 1.96 12.91
C THR A 183 -2.92 1.02 13.35
N VAL A 184 -3.66 0.48 12.38
CA VAL A 184 -4.81 -0.39 12.62
C VAL A 184 -4.38 -1.73 13.21
N VAL A 185 -5.08 -2.19 14.28
CA VAL A 185 -4.75 -3.45 14.98
C VAL A 185 -5.33 -4.69 14.30
N PHE A 186 -6.11 -4.51 13.25
CA PHE A 186 -6.87 -5.59 12.62
C PHE A 186 -5.98 -6.74 12.10
N PRO A 187 -4.81 -6.52 11.46
CA PRO A 187 -3.91 -7.60 11.06
C PRO A 187 -3.49 -8.51 12.22
N SER A 188 -3.03 -7.94 13.34
CA SER A 188 -2.68 -8.70 14.55
C SER A 188 -3.89 -9.46 15.13
N THR A 189 -5.08 -8.86 15.07
CA THR A 189 -6.33 -9.51 15.49
C THR A 189 -6.65 -10.73 14.60
N LEU A 190 -6.45 -10.63 13.29
CA LEU A 190 -6.62 -11.75 12.36
C LEU A 190 -5.66 -12.89 12.71
N VAL A 191 -4.38 -12.59 12.90
CA VAL A 191 -3.36 -13.59 13.29
C VAL A 191 -3.73 -14.25 14.62
N LYS A 192 -4.10 -13.47 15.65
CA LYS A 192 -4.52 -14.00 16.95
C LYS A 192 -5.64 -15.03 16.83
N ARG A 193 -6.64 -14.74 15.99
CA ARG A 193 -7.87 -15.55 15.86
C ARG A 193 -7.75 -16.72 14.91
N THR A 194 -6.93 -16.63 13.87
CA THR A 194 -6.89 -17.64 12.81
C THR A 194 -5.60 -18.40 12.71
N LYS A 195 -4.54 -17.90 13.37
CA LYS A 195 -3.16 -18.43 13.28
C LYS A 195 -2.67 -18.50 11.82
N CYS A 196 -3.07 -17.50 11.01
CA CYS A 196 -2.66 -17.43 9.61
C CYS A 196 -1.19 -17.01 9.46
N ASN A 197 -0.56 -17.47 8.39
CA ASN A 197 0.74 -16.95 7.95
C ASN A 197 0.56 -15.50 7.46
N VAL A 198 1.58 -14.68 7.62
CA VAL A 198 1.54 -13.28 7.18
C VAL A 198 2.68 -13.02 6.21
N PHE A 199 2.37 -12.39 5.10
CA PHE A 199 3.34 -12.04 4.07
C PHE A 199 3.20 -10.57 3.71
N LEU A 200 4.32 -9.91 3.36
CA LEU A 200 4.34 -8.65 2.66
C LEU A 200 4.50 -8.92 1.16
N LEU A 201 3.56 -8.48 0.38
CA LEU A 201 3.64 -8.47 -1.07
C LEU A 201 4.05 -7.09 -1.55
N THR A 202 5.11 -7.04 -2.33
CA THR A 202 5.56 -5.82 -3.00
C THR A 202 5.71 -6.06 -4.49
N VAL A 203 5.39 -5.05 -5.30
CA VAL A 203 5.63 -5.08 -6.74
C VAL A 203 6.26 -3.76 -7.13
N VAL A 204 7.47 -3.82 -7.62
CA VAL A 204 8.25 -2.64 -8.00
C VAL A 204 8.51 -2.62 -9.49
N LYS A 205 8.58 -1.42 -10.04
CA LYS A 205 8.93 -1.25 -11.43
C LYS A 205 10.44 -1.28 -11.61
N GLU A 206 10.93 -2.18 -12.46
CA GLU A 206 12.32 -2.27 -12.92
C GLU A 206 12.33 -2.05 -14.43
N ASP A 207 12.86 -0.92 -14.88
CA ASP A 207 12.87 -0.51 -16.30
C ASP A 207 11.48 -0.53 -16.96
N ASN A 208 11.23 -1.50 -17.83
CA ASN A 208 9.96 -1.67 -18.54
C ASN A 208 9.10 -2.82 -18.03
N ALA A 209 9.53 -3.53 -16.99
CA ALA A 209 8.85 -4.67 -16.38
C ALA A 209 8.64 -4.44 -14.87
N TYR A 210 8.08 -5.44 -14.19
CA TYR A 210 7.79 -5.38 -12.76
C TYR A 210 8.38 -6.62 -12.08
N ARG A 211 8.97 -6.42 -10.93
CA ARG A 211 9.40 -7.50 -10.05
C ARG A 211 8.45 -7.61 -8.89
N ALA A 212 7.91 -8.80 -8.69
CA ALA A 212 7.06 -9.14 -7.56
C ALA A 212 7.88 -9.86 -6.48
N ASN A 213 7.67 -9.50 -5.22
CA ASN A 213 8.26 -10.17 -4.07
C ASN A 213 7.21 -10.49 -3.04
N LEU A 214 7.34 -11.66 -2.41
CA LEU A 214 6.51 -12.12 -1.30
C LEU A 214 7.45 -12.51 -0.17
N GLU A 215 7.36 -11.80 0.96
CA GLU A 215 8.24 -11.97 2.12
C GLU A 215 7.41 -12.27 3.36
N GLU A 216 7.80 -13.28 4.13
CA GLU A 216 7.09 -13.67 5.34
C GLU A 216 7.39 -12.69 6.48
N ILE A 217 6.33 -12.30 7.21
CA ILE A 217 6.43 -11.49 8.43
C ILE A 217 5.99 -12.35 9.61
N ASN A 218 6.90 -12.59 10.55
CA ASN A 218 6.60 -13.40 11.72
C ASN A 218 5.82 -12.61 12.77
N LEU A 219 4.49 -12.71 12.73
CA LEU A 219 3.57 -12.15 13.72
C LEU A 219 3.04 -13.28 14.62
N ASN A 220 2.85 -12.98 15.92
CA ASN A 220 2.35 -13.96 16.86
C ASN A 220 0.89 -13.75 17.31
N GLY A 221 0.34 -12.56 17.09
CA GLY A 221 -1.03 -12.20 17.49
C GLY A 221 -1.21 -12.08 19.03
N ILE A 222 -0.14 -12.13 19.80
CA ILE A 222 -0.14 -12.03 21.27
C ILE A 222 0.10 -10.58 21.69
N ASN A 223 1.22 -10.02 21.28
CA ASN A 223 1.56 -8.62 21.51
C ASN A 223 1.24 -7.78 20.29
N GLN A 224 0.07 -7.13 20.34
CA GLN A 224 -0.37 -6.28 19.23
C GLN A 224 0.62 -5.17 18.87
N GLU A 225 1.26 -4.54 19.86
CA GLU A 225 2.20 -3.45 19.59
C GLU A 225 3.46 -3.94 18.87
N GLU A 226 3.95 -5.10 19.25
CA GLU A 226 5.08 -5.75 18.58
C GLU A 226 4.73 -6.16 17.16
N ASP A 227 3.55 -6.78 16.95
CA ASP A 227 3.07 -7.13 15.61
C ASP A 227 2.97 -5.90 14.71
N LEU A 228 2.39 -4.79 15.22
CA LEU A 228 2.27 -3.55 14.44
C LEU A 228 3.62 -2.92 14.15
N ARG A 229 4.59 -3.00 15.07
CA ARG A 229 5.97 -2.55 14.79
C ARG A 229 6.62 -3.36 13.69
N LYS A 230 6.48 -4.69 13.69
CA LYS A 230 6.99 -5.56 12.62
C LYS A 230 6.37 -5.23 11.28
N ILE A 231 5.05 -5.00 11.23
CA ILE A 231 4.35 -4.58 10.01
C ILE A 231 4.88 -3.24 9.51
N ASN A 232 4.96 -2.23 10.39
CA ASN A 232 5.47 -0.91 10.02
C ASN A 232 6.92 -1.00 9.54
N SER A 233 7.78 -1.74 10.25
CA SER A 233 9.20 -1.91 9.88
C SER A 233 9.37 -2.57 8.49
N ALA A 234 8.55 -3.57 8.16
CA ALA A 234 8.58 -4.19 6.84
C ALA A 234 8.17 -3.20 5.73
N ILE A 235 7.16 -2.34 6.00
CA ILE A 235 6.73 -1.30 5.06
C ILE A 235 7.75 -0.16 4.98
N GLU A 236 8.39 0.22 6.10
CA GLU A 236 9.50 1.18 6.13
C GLU A 236 10.64 0.70 5.24
N HIS A 237 11.08 -0.54 5.41
CA HIS A 237 12.13 -1.14 4.59
C HIS A 237 11.79 -1.11 3.09
N PHE A 238 10.54 -1.43 2.73
CA PHE A 238 10.07 -1.25 1.35
C PHE A 238 10.17 0.20 0.89
N ALA A 239 9.70 1.16 1.70
CA ALA A 239 9.68 2.57 1.35
C ALA A 239 11.09 3.19 1.28
N GLU A 240 12.04 2.71 2.08
CA GLU A 240 13.46 3.10 2.02
C GLU A 240 14.12 2.65 0.73
N ASN A 241 13.94 1.39 0.35
CA ASN A 241 14.55 0.82 -0.85
C ASN A 241 13.86 1.29 -2.15
N HIS A 242 12.59 1.69 -2.07
CA HIS A 242 11.76 2.09 -3.22
C HIS A 242 11.03 3.41 -2.95
N ILE A 243 11.78 4.42 -2.52
CA ILE A 243 11.26 5.68 -1.99
C ILE A 243 10.26 6.38 -2.93
N SER A 244 10.43 6.27 -4.24
CA SER A 244 9.51 6.87 -5.21
C SER A 244 8.23 6.07 -5.44
N GLU A 245 8.16 4.80 -4.98
CA GLU A 245 6.99 3.93 -5.19
C GLU A 245 5.94 4.07 -4.09
N TYR A 246 6.37 4.37 -2.84
CA TYR A 246 5.47 4.49 -1.71
C TYR A 246 4.51 5.68 -1.84
N PHE A 247 3.28 5.54 -1.31
CA PHE A 247 2.20 6.51 -1.49
C PHE A 247 2.30 7.71 -0.55
N TRP A 248 3.37 8.52 -0.69
CA TRP A 248 3.67 9.68 0.15
C TRP A 248 2.61 10.78 0.13
N VAL A 249 1.69 10.81 -0.82
CA VAL A 249 0.59 11.80 -0.90
C VAL A 249 -0.46 11.64 0.20
N HIS A 250 -0.43 10.51 0.95
CA HIS A 250 -1.27 10.29 2.11
C HIS A 250 -0.71 10.98 3.36
N ARG A 251 -1.58 11.60 4.16
CA ARG A 251 -1.23 12.21 5.46
C ARG A 251 -1.15 11.12 6.54
N ARG A 252 -0.12 10.28 6.50
CA ARG A 252 0.08 9.10 7.37
C ARG A 252 0.08 9.44 8.86
N PHE A 253 0.52 10.64 9.21
CA PHE A 253 0.70 11.11 10.59
C PHE A 253 -0.33 12.17 10.98
N LYS A 254 -1.51 12.20 10.35
CA LYS A 254 -2.52 13.26 10.57
C LYS A 254 -3.08 13.26 11.99
N ASN A 255 -3.27 12.07 12.60
CA ASN A 255 -3.68 11.94 13.99
C ASN A 255 -2.43 11.81 14.87
N ARG A 256 -2.44 12.54 15.99
CA ARG A 256 -1.33 12.53 16.96
C ARG A 256 -1.80 12.06 18.33
N PRO A 257 -0.90 11.53 19.16
CA PRO A 257 -1.16 11.33 20.57
C PRO A 257 -1.65 12.62 21.24
N LYS A 258 -2.48 12.48 22.29
CA LYS A 258 -2.99 13.63 23.04
C LYS A 258 -1.83 14.47 23.58
N GLY A 259 -1.89 15.80 23.34
CA GLY A 259 -0.87 16.76 23.78
C GLY A 259 0.30 16.94 22.79
N GLU A 260 0.42 16.12 21.75
CA GLU A 260 1.43 16.36 20.72
C GLU A 260 0.93 17.36 19.66
N GLN A 261 1.86 18.17 19.14
CA GLN A 261 1.57 19.11 18.05
C GLN A 261 1.21 18.41 16.75
N SER A 262 0.51 19.12 15.85
CA SER A 262 0.22 18.63 14.51
C SER A 262 1.51 18.25 13.77
N PHE A 263 1.52 17.06 13.17
CA PHE A 263 2.64 16.67 12.29
C PHE A 263 2.69 17.49 11.01
N TYR A 264 1.53 17.97 10.55
CA TYR A 264 1.38 18.81 9.37
C TYR A 264 0.91 20.21 9.83
N PRO A 265 1.80 21.07 10.31
CA PRO A 265 1.41 22.42 10.74
C PRO A 265 0.87 23.19 9.54
N ASP A 266 -0.11 24.06 9.81
CA ASP A 266 -0.75 24.84 8.74
C ASP A 266 0.26 25.69 7.97
N ASP A 267 1.26 26.22 8.66
CA ASP A 267 2.32 27.04 8.07
C ASP A 267 3.17 26.25 7.08
N ALA A 268 3.57 25.01 7.41
CA ALA A 268 4.32 24.14 6.51
C ALA A 268 3.53 23.74 5.26
N LEU A 269 2.19 23.82 5.32
CA LEU A 269 1.32 23.56 4.16
C LEU A 269 0.93 24.88 3.44
N ARG A 270 1.12 26.04 4.03
CA ARG A 270 0.86 27.36 3.45
C ARG A 270 2.09 27.96 2.79
N GLU A 271 3.24 27.84 3.40
CA GLU A 271 4.51 28.40 2.91
C GLU A 271 5.24 27.44 1.96
N ASN A 272 6.04 28.03 1.03
CA ASN A 272 7.03 27.30 0.27
C ASN A 272 8.27 27.10 1.15
N TRP A 273 8.24 26.10 2.02
CA TRP A 273 9.40 25.77 2.84
C TRP A 273 10.47 24.96 2.08
N LEU A 274 10.21 24.64 0.80
CA LEU A 274 11.19 24.19 -0.18
C LEU A 274 11.83 25.38 -0.90
#